data_a6c6ccf1df4981a756e6847db28fcca1
#
_entry.id   a6c6ccf1df4981a756e6847db28fcca1
#
_cell.length_a   1.000
_cell.length_b   1.000
_cell.length_c   1.000
_cell.angle_alpha   90.00
_cell.angle_beta   90.00
_cell.angle_gamma   90.00
#
_symmetry.space_group_name_H-M   'P 1'
#
loop_
_entity.id
_entity.type
_entity.pdbx_description
1 polymer ?
#
loop_
_entity_poly.entity_id
_entity_poly.type
_entity_poly.pdbx_seq_one_letter_code
_entity_poly.pdbx_strand_id
1 'polypeptide(L)'
;TLAGRATAVTVSEVCDYGSYDDAEFTGVSFGFGTTPDHTPIMFAPGVLASLWGGQVRSLADVLDVTLDEVRERHESWVTPEQIECTMMTVPPGHVAAVRFAVEGIRDGQPVITMEHVNRLTAAAAPHWPTPPDGRPGVHRVVVRGNPGVEINTHLGLDGVDHNQGGVISTAARAVNAIHDVCAAPPGLMAVKDLPTAHADAVMW
;
A
#
# COMPACT_ATOMS: atom_id res chain seq x y z
N THR A 1 -9.17 12.52 -16.21
CA THR A 1 -7.74 12.54 -15.80
C THR A 1 -7.27 13.97 -15.63
N LEU A 2 -6.43 14.23 -14.61
CA LEU A 2 -5.91 15.56 -14.31
C LEU A 2 -4.55 15.83 -14.99
N ALA A 3 -3.82 14.77 -15.37
CA ALA A 3 -2.54 14.86 -16.08
C ALA A 3 -2.74 14.78 -17.60
N GLY A 4 -2.12 15.67 -18.36
CA GLY A 4 -2.12 15.64 -19.82
C GLY A 4 -1.16 14.62 -20.40
N ARG A 5 0.02 14.46 -19.74
CA ARG A 5 1.04 13.44 -20.08
C ARG A 5 1.62 12.90 -18.77
N ALA A 6 1.48 11.60 -18.55
CA ALA A 6 2.11 10.91 -17.44
C ALA A 6 3.42 10.25 -17.90
N THR A 7 4.46 10.32 -17.07
CA THR A 7 5.75 9.64 -17.28
C THR A 7 6.01 8.56 -16.25
N ALA A 8 5.42 8.69 -15.05
CA ALA A 8 5.44 7.67 -14.02
C ALA A 8 4.26 7.85 -13.06
N VAL A 9 3.84 6.76 -12.43
CA VAL A 9 2.81 6.73 -11.39
C VAL A 9 3.35 5.99 -10.17
N THR A 10 3.24 6.61 -9.01
CA THR A 10 3.51 5.96 -7.72
C THR A 10 2.22 5.95 -6.90
N VAL A 11 1.86 4.78 -6.42
CA VAL A 11 0.79 4.59 -5.44
C VAL A 11 1.45 4.12 -4.16
N SER A 12 1.27 4.86 -3.07
CA SER A 12 1.91 4.57 -1.79
C SER A 12 0.87 4.43 -0.68
N GLU A 13 1.10 3.46 0.19
CA GLU A 13 0.50 3.38 1.51
C GLU A 13 1.59 3.66 2.54
N VAL A 14 1.39 4.67 3.38
CA VAL A 14 2.34 5.04 4.43
C VAL A 14 1.58 5.06 5.74
N CYS A 15 1.83 4.09 6.61
CA CYS A 15 1.00 3.85 7.79
C CYS A 15 1.83 3.58 9.04
N ASP A 16 1.31 4.07 10.18
CA ASP A 16 1.72 3.65 11.52
C ASP A 16 0.86 2.43 11.92
N TYR A 17 1.51 1.30 12.09
CA TYR A 17 0.91 0.02 12.46
C TYR A 17 0.97 -0.25 13.97
N GLY A 18 1.57 0.66 14.73
CA GLY A 18 1.72 0.47 16.18
C GLY A 18 0.40 0.39 16.95
N SER A 19 -0.68 0.98 16.41
CA SER A 19 -2.02 0.90 16.99
C SER A 19 -2.79 -0.37 16.61
N TYR A 20 -2.28 -1.19 15.68
CA TYR A 20 -2.96 -2.41 15.22
C TYR A 20 -2.78 -3.52 16.24
N ASP A 21 -3.86 -4.17 16.61
CA ASP A 21 -3.85 -5.36 17.47
C ASP A 21 -3.84 -6.63 16.58
N ASP A 22 -2.75 -6.80 15.85
CA ASP A 22 -2.59 -7.90 14.87
C ASP A 22 -1.11 -8.37 14.80
N ALA A 23 -0.56 -8.73 15.96
CA ALA A 23 0.81 -9.22 16.04
C ALA A 23 1.00 -10.58 15.35
N GLU A 24 -0.01 -11.45 15.44
CA GLU A 24 0.07 -12.84 14.96
C GLU A 24 0.11 -12.94 13.43
N PHE A 25 -0.60 -12.08 12.73
CA PHE A 25 -0.61 -12.10 11.26
C PHE A 25 0.27 -10.99 10.67
N THR A 26 -0.06 -9.73 10.92
CA THR A 26 0.70 -8.60 10.35
C THR A 26 2.11 -8.53 10.93
N GLY A 27 2.25 -8.65 12.25
CA GLY A 27 3.56 -8.60 12.91
C GLY A 27 4.51 -9.67 12.38
N VAL A 28 4.05 -10.92 12.31
CA VAL A 28 4.84 -12.06 11.81
C VAL A 28 5.13 -11.94 10.32
N SER A 29 4.13 -11.56 9.52
CA SER A 29 4.27 -11.49 8.05
C SER A 29 5.30 -10.46 7.61
N PHE A 30 5.38 -9.33 8.29
CA PHE A 30 6.37 -8.27 8.03
C PHE A 30 7.67 -8.43 8.80
N GLY A 31 7.71 -9.34 9.78
CA GLY A 31 8.90 -9.59 10.60
C GLY A 31 9.17 -8.53 11.65
N PHE A 32 8.15 -7.81 12.10
CA PHE A 32 8.30 -6.88 13.21
C PHE A 32 8.74 -7.62 14.48
N GLY A 33 9.66 -7.02 15.23
CA GLY A 33 10.22 -7.62 16.44
C GLY A 33 11.24 -8.74 16.20
N THR A 34 11.56 -9.07 14.94
CA THR A 34 12.62 -10.06 14.61
C THR A 34 13.98 -9.38 14.45
N THR A 35 15.04 -10.18 14.45
CA THR A 35 16.38 -9.72 14.13
C THR A 35 16.53 -9.44 12.62
N PRO A 36 17.44 -8.54 12.19
CA PRO A 36 17.55 -8.13 10.79
C PRO A 36 18.04 -9.23 9.83
N ASP A 37 18.54 -10.34 10.32
CA ASP A 37 18.95 -11.53 9.56
C ASP A 37 17.77 -12.49 9.28
N HIS A 38 16.62 -12.27 9.92
CA HIS A 38 15.40 -13.02 9.64
C HIS A 38 14.74 -12.54 8.35
N THR A 39 14.36 -13.47 7.48
CA THR A 39 13.57 -13.15 6.28
C THR A 39 12.10 -13.56 6.51
N PRO A 40 11.21 -12.60 6.78
CA PRO A 40 9.79 -12.90 6.94
C PRO A 40 9.16 -13.36 5.63
N ILE A 41 8.05 -14.08 5.71
CA ILE A 41 7.39 -14.67 4.53
C ILE A 41 7.03 -13.63 3.47
N MET A 42 6.64 -12.43 3.88
CA MET A 42 6.29 -11.33 2.96
C MET A 42 7.43 -10.96 2.03
N PHE A 43 8.67 -11.09 2.49
CA PHE A 43 9.88 -10.71 1.74
C PHE A 43 10.64 -11.90 1.16
N ALA A 44 10.04 -13.10 1.19
CA ALA A 44 10.57 -14.20 0.43
C ALA A 44 10.48 -13.91 -1.09
N PRO A 45 11.46 -14.34 -1.90
CA PRO A 45 11.52 -14.03 -3.33
C PRO A 45 10.21 -14.35 -4.07
N GLY A 46 9.67 -13.38 -4.80
CA GLY A 46 8.45 -13.51 -5.60
C GLY A 46 7.15 -13.29 -4.85
N VAL A 47 7.15 -13.19 -3.53
CA VAL A 47 5.92 -13.03 -2.73
C VAL A 47 5.31 -11.64 -2.96
N LEU A 48 6.09 -10.57 -2.89
CA LEU A 48 5.58 -9.22 -3.15
C LEU A 48 5.03 -9.11 -4.57
N ALA A 49 5.76 -9.64 -5.56
CA ALA A 49 5.32 -9.62 -6.96
C ALA A 49 4.05 -10.46 -7.18
N SER A 50 3.83 -11.54 -6.42
CA SER A 50 2.60 -12.33 -6.48
C SER A 50 1.40 -11.57 -5.91
N LEU A 51 1.60 -10.75 -4.87
CA LEU A 51 0.54 -10.00 -4.20
C LEU A 51 0.19 -8.69 -4.92
N TRP A 52 1.17 -7.91 -5.36
CA TRP A 52 0.95 -6.58 -5.94
C TRP A 52 1.29 -6.46 -7.42
N GLY A 53 1.93 -7.46 -8.03
CA GLY A 53 2.27 -7.41 -9.45
C GLY A 53 1.05 -7.36 -10.38
N GLY A 54 -0.09 -7.89 -9.94
CA GLY A 54 -1.36 -7.77 -10.66
C GLY A 54 -1.82 -6.33 -10.81
N GLN A 55 -1.72 -5.54 -9.74
CA GLN A 55 -2.10 -4.11 -9.73
C GLN A 55 -1.15 -3.30 -10.61
N VAL A 56 0.16 -3.59 -10.56
CA VAL A 56 1.16 -2.95 -11.44
C VAL A 56 0.84 -3.20 -12.91
N ARG A 57 0.54 -4.45 -13.29
CA ARG A 57 0.15 -4.80 -14.67
C ARG A 57 -1.18 -4.17 -15.07
N SER A 58 -2.17 -4.15 -14.18
CA SER A 58 -3.45 -3.49 -14.46
C SER A 58 -3.30 -1.99 -14.70
N LEU A 59 -2.43 -1.31 -13.96
CA LEU A 59 -2.11 0.10 -14.22
C LEU A 59 -1.37 0.27 -15.55
N ALA A 60 -0.44 -0.62 -15.89
CA ALA A 60 0.26 -0.60 -17.18
C ALA A 60 -0.73 -0.74 -18.35
N ASP A 61 -1.67 -1.66 -18.25
CA ASP A 61 -2.72 -1.85 -19.25
C ASP A 61 -3.60 -0.59 -19.42
N VAL A 62 -4.03 0.04 -18.30
CA VAL A 62 -4.85 1.26 -18.35
C VAL A 62 -4.09 2.44 -18.96
N LEU A 63 -2.78 2.50 -18.75
CA LEU A 63 -1.91 3.56 -19.25
C LEU A 63 -1.33 3.25 -20.65
N ASP A 64 -1.65 2.11 -21.22
CA ASP A 64 -1.10 1.61 -22.50
C ASP A 64 0.44 1.58 -22.49
N VAL A 65 1.01 1.02 -21.41
CA VAL A 65 2.45 0.90 -21.20
C VAL A 65 2.87 -0.56 -21.20
N THR A 66 3.76 -0.95 -22.10
CA THR A 66 4.41 -2.25 -22.06
C THR A 66 5.56 -2.20 -21.05
N LEU A 67 5.54 -3.11 -20.07
CA LEU A 67 6.59 -3.26 -19.07
C LEU A 67 7.62 -4.31 -19.55
N ASP A 68 8.90 -4.05 -19.28
CA ASP A 68 9.99 -5.01 -19.53
C ASP A 68 10.00 -6.09 -18.45
N GLU A 69 9.79 -5.68 -17.19
CA GLU A 69 9.75 -6.57 -16.02
C GLU A 69 8.88 -6.00 -14.90
N VAL A 70 8.53 -6.87 -13.95
CA VAL A 70 7.99 -6.48 -12.64
C VAL A 70 9.03 -6.87 -11.61
N ARG A 71 9.54 -5.89 -10.85
CA ARG A 71 10.61 -6.04 -9.87
C ARG A 71 10.08 -5.74 -8.47
N GLU A 72 10.57 -6.48 -7.49
CA GLU A 72 10.29 -6.24 -6.08
C GLU A 72 11.53 -5.73 -5.35
N ARG A 73 11.31 -4.87 -4.35
CA ARG A 73 12.35 -4.43 -3.42
C ARG A 73 11.76 -4.26 -2.03
N HIS A 74 12.61 -4.43 -1.03
CA HIS A 74 12.26 -4.17 0.35
C HIS A 74 13.48 -3.72 1.15
N GLU A 75 13.22 -3.06 2.25
CA GLU A 75 14.19 -2.68 3.27
C GLU A 75 13.53 -2.70 4.65
N SER A 76 14.30 -2.95 5.68
CA SER A 76 13.87 -2.92 7.07
C SER A 76 14.67 -1.90 7.87
N TRP A 77 14.03 -1.31 8.87
CA TRP A 77 14.67 -0.42 9.83
C TRP A 77 14.66 -1.07 11.21
N VAL A 78 15.82 -1.01 11.85
CA VAL A 78 16.07 -1.60 13.16
C VAL A 78 16.04 -0.50 14.21
N THR A 79 15.28 -0.71 15.28
CA THR A 79 15.20 0.27 16.35
C THR A 79 16.45 0.30 17.22
N PRO A 80 17.00 1.47 17.55
CA PRO A 80 18.09 1.60 18.52
C PRO A 80 17.62 1.50 19.97
N GLU A 81 16.32 1.68 20.21
CA GLU A 81 15.70 1.71 21.54
C GLU A 81 14.50 0.78 21.59
N GLN A 82 14.06 0.40 22.81
CA GLN A 82 12.84 -0.39 22.96
C GLN A 82 11.63 0.43 22.51
N ILE A 83 10.76 -0.20 21.70
CA ILE A 83 9.46 0.35 21.30
C ILE A 83 8.35 -0.47 21.97
N GLU A 84 7.42 0.21 22.60
CA GLU A 84 6.19 -0.39 23.12
C GLU A 84 5.00 0.19 22.37
N CYS A 85 4.20 -0.67 21.75
CA CYS A 85 2.99 -0.28 21.01
C CYS A 85 1.90 -1.34 21.21
N THR A 86 0.70 -1.08 20.72
CA THR A 86 -0.44 -2.02 20.85
C THR A 86 -0.11 -3.36 20.20
N MET A 87 0.56 -3.34 19.05
CA MET A 87 0.90 -4.56 18.33
C MET A 87 1.87 -5.44 19.12
N MET A 88 2.95 -4.86 19.68
CA MET A 88 3.99 -5.62 20.37
C MET A 88 5.02 -4.73 21.08
N THR A 89 5.86 -5.37 21.87
CA THR A 89 7.10 -4.78 22.38
C THR A 89 8.26 -5.20 21.49
N VAL A 90 9.02 -4.24 20.96
CA VAL A 90 10.19 -4.49 20.11
C VAL A 90 11.46 -4.12 20.87
N PRO A 91 12.37 -5.07 21.13
CA PRO A 91 13.65 -4.77 21.78
C PRO A 91 14.60 -3.96 20.87
N PRO A 92 15.60 -3.26 21.44
CA PRO A 92 16.68 -2.67 20.65
C PRO A 92 17.36 -3.69 19.73
N GLY A 93 17.74 -3.26 18.53
CA GLY A 93 18.39 -4.13 17.55
C GLY A 93 17.42 -5.00 16.72
N HIS A 94 16.10 -4.81 16.86
CA HIS A 94 15.08 -5.56 16.14
C HIS A 94 14.31 -4.69 15.16
N VAL A 95 13.66 -5.33 14.18
CA VAL A 95 12.92 -4.64 13.11
C VAL A 95 11.66 -3.98 13.67
N ALA A 96 11.52 -2.66 13.42
CA ALA A 96 10.37 -1.87 13.84
C ALA A 96 9.73 -1.05 12.72
N ALA A 97 10.32 -1.08 11.53
CA ALA A 97 9.68 -0.56 10.33
C ALA A 97 10.14 -1.34 9.10
N VAL A 98 9.26 -1.41 8.11
CA VAL A 98 9.55 -2.04 6.80
C VAL A 98 9.07 -1.13 5.69
N ARG A 99 9.80 -1.14 4.58
CA ARG A 99 9.44 -0.45 3.36
C ARG A 99 9.63 -1.40 2.20
N PHE A 100 8.64 -1.52 1.35
CA PHE A 100 8.73 -2.38 0.18
C PHE A 100 7.99 -1.79 -1.00
N ALA A 101 8.34 -2.24 -2.20
CA ALA A 101 7.65 -1.85 -3.40
C ALA A 101 7.67 -2.96 -4.45
N VAL A 102 6.63 -2.94 -5.30
CA VAL A 102 6.57 -3.67 -6.55
C VAL A 102 6.55 -2.65 -7.68
N GLU A 103 7.50 -2.76 -8.59
CA GLU A 103 7.79 -1.78 -9.63
C GLU A 103 7.59 -2.37 -11.01
N GLY A 104 6.84 -1.68 -11.86
CA GLY A 104 6.79 -1.93 -13.28
C GLY A 104 7.91 -1.16 -13.98
N ILE A 105 8.83 -1.89 -14.60
CA ILE A 105 10.03 -1.32 -15.22
C ILE A 105 9.81 -1.19 -16.72
N ARG A 106 10.25 -0.07 -17.29
CA ARG A 106 10.36 0.18 -18.72
C ARG A 106 11.65 0.94 -19.02
N ASP A 107 12.42 0.48 -19.98
CA ASP A 107 13.71 1.06 -20.35
C ASP A 107 14.65 1.22 -19.13
N GLY A 108 14.64 0.22 -18.23
CA GLY A 108 15.43 0.18 -17.01
C GLY A 108 14.96 1.14 -15.89
N GLN A 109 13.85 1.86 -16.07
CA GLN A 109 13.33 2.84 -15.10
C GLN A 109 11.97 2.40 -14.54
N PRO A 110 11.69 2.62 -13.23
CA PRO A 110 10.37 2.38 -12.67
C PRO A 110 9.38 3.43 -13.20
N VAL A 111 8.38 2.98 -13.96
CA VAL A 111 7.30 3.82 -14.50
C VAL A 111 6.00 3.66 -13.71
N ILE A 112 5.84 2.53 -13.02
CA ILE A 112 4.73 2.28 -12.09
C ILE A 112 5.32 1.73 -10.81
N THR A 113 4.94 2.28 -9.66
CA THR A 113 5.41 1.83 -8.35
C THR A 113 4.22 1.69 -7.40
N MET A 114 4.08 0.50 -6.82
CA MET A 114 3.21 0.24 -5.67
C MET A 114 4.12 0.14 -4.45
N GLU A 115 4.02 1.08 -3.51
CA GLU A 115 4.92 1.21 -2.38
C GLU A 115 4.17 1.14 -1.05
N HIS A 116 4.76 0.48 -0.07
CA HIS A 116 4.29 0.44 1.30
C HIS A 116 5.39 0.86 2.26
N VAL A 117 5.04 1.67 3.24
CA VAL A 117 5.91 2.11 4.32
C VAL A 117 5.17 1.91 5.63
N ASN A 118 5.56 0.90 6.39
CA ASN A 118 4.86 0.49 7.59
C ASN A 118 5.79 0.61 8.79
N ARG A 119 5.35 1.31 9.83
CA ARG A 119 6.09 1.60 11.05
C ARG A 119 5.32 1.15 12.27
N LEU A 120 6.00 0.83 13.34
CA LEU A 120 5.38 0.60 14.64
C LEU A 120 5.27 1.87 15.51
N THR A 121 5.93 2.94 15.11
CA THR A 121 5.75 4.28 15.68
C THR A 121 6.06 5.34 14.64
N ALA A 122 5.49 6.52 14.79
CA ALA A 122 5.79 7.67 13.91
C ALA A 122 7.27 8.07 13.89
N ALA A 123 8.02 7.77 14.95
CA ALA A 123 9.45 8.07 15.06
C ALA A 123 10.35 7.05 14.37
N ALA A 124 9.85 5.84 14.05
CA ALA A 124 10.63 4.82 13.38
C ALA A 124 10.99 5.23 11.95
N ALA A 125 12.19 4.89 11.51
CA ALA A 125 12.69 5.15 10.16
C ALA A 125 12.47 6.62 9.71
N PRO A 126 13.04 7.62 10.40
CA PRO A 126 12.71 9.04 10.21
C PRO A 126 13.05 9.59 8.82
N HIS A 127 13.86 8.85 8.04
CA HIS A 127 14.25 9.23 6.68
C HIS A 127 13.30 8.72 5.59
N TRP A 128 12.34 7.84 5.96
CA TRP A 128 11.37 7.34 5.00
C TRP A 128 10.18 8.30 4.88
N PRO A 129 9.38 8.19 3.80
CA PRO A 129 8.16 8.97 3.63
C PRO A 129 7.25 8.89 4.86
N THR A 130 6.65 10.00 5.25
CA THR A 130 5.71 10.09 6.37
C THR A 130 4.35 10.60 5.90
N PRO A 131 3.26 10.25 6.59
CA PRO A 131 1.97 10.90 6.36
C PRO A 131 2.07 12.40 6.63
N PRO A 132 1.38 13.24 5.85
CA PRO A 132 1.33 14.68 6.12
C PRO A 132 0.54 14.97 7.41
N ASP A 133 0.80 16.14 7.99
CA ASP A 133 0.04 16.71 9.12
C ASP A 133 0.02 15.83 10.38
N GLY A 134 1.04 14.98 10.58
CA GLY A 134 1.13 14.10 11.74
C GLY A 134 0.03 13.03 11.82
N ARG A 135 -0.63 12.72 10.73
CA ARG A 135 -1.65 11.67 10.65
C ARG A 135 -1.03 10.28 10.75
N PRO A 136 -1.76 9.27 11.25
CA PRO A 136 -1.24 7.91 11.40
C PRO A 136 -1.08 7.19 10.05
N GLY A 137 -1.75 7.66 8.98
CA GLY A 137 -1.66 7.02 7.68
C GLY A 137 -2.12 7.90 6.52
N VAL A 138 -1.62 7.55 5.33
CA VAL A 138 -2.03 8.16 4.06
C VAL A 138 -1.93 7.14 2.93
N HIS A 139 -2.94 7.13 2.07
CA HIS A 139 -2.85 6.53 0.74
C HIS A 139 -2.58 7.66 -0.25
N ARG A 140 -1.44 7.59 -0.93
CA ARG A 140 -0.95 8.66 -1.80
C ARG A 140 -0.84 8.18 -3.24
N VAL A 141 -1.28 8.99 -4.17
CA VAL A 141 -1.04 8.79 -5.61
C VAL A 141 -0.25 9.96 -6.14
N VAL A 142 0.90 9.70 -6.73
CA VAL A 142 1.73 10.71 -7.39
C VAL A 142 1.83 10.35 -8.87
N VAL A 143 1.34 11.23 -9.73
CA VAL A 143 1.52 11.14 -11.18
C VAL A 143 2.59 12.15 -11.58
N ARG A 144 3.73 11.66 -12.02
CA ARG A 144 4.75 12.51 -12.63
C ARG A 144 4.38 12.77 -14.08
N GLY A 145 4.39 14.02 -14.48
CA GLY A 145 3.94 14.38 -15.83
C GLY A 145 3.74 15.87 -16.00
N ASN A 146 2.95 16.26 -17.00
CA ASN A 146 2.62 17.64 -17.24
C ASN A 146 1.08 17.82 -17.34
N PRO A 147 0.45 18.46 -16.34
CA PRO A 147 1.02 18.79 -15.04
C PRO A 147 1.31 17.53 -14.20
N GLY A 148 2.20 17.65 -13.21
CA GLY A 148 2.30 16.66 -12.14
C GLY A 148 1.09 16.75 -11.21
N VAL A 149 0.67 15.62 -10.64
CA VAL A 149 -0.50 15.54 -9.74
C VAL A 149 -0.14 14.73 -8.51
N GLU A 150 -0.50 15.22 -7.34
CA GLU A 150 -0.45 14.46 -6.09
C GLU A 150 -1.81 14.45 -5.43
N ILE A 151 -2.26 13.27 -4.99
CA ILE A 151 -3.51 13.08 -4.25
C ILE A 151 -3.17 12.33 -2.97
N ASN A 152 -3.57 12.90 -1.83
CA ASN A 152 -3.47 12.27 -0.53
C ASN A 152 -4.87 11.93 -0.03
N THR A 153 -5.09 10.67 0.31
CA THR A 153 -6.36 10.16 0.85
C THR A 153 -6.12 9.70 2.28
N HIS A 154 -6.92 10.22 3.20
CA HIS A 154 -6.90 9.83 4.61
C HIS A 154 -8.18 9.04 4.90
N LEU A 155 -8.03 7.86 5.47
CA LEU A 155 -9.12 7.03 5.95
C LEU A 155 -9.28 7.23 7.47
N GLY A 156 -10.50 7.08 7.99
CA GLY A 156 -10.74 7.25 9.40
C GLY A 156 -10.82 8.72 9.83
N LEU A 157 -11.68 9.52 9.17
CA LEU A 157 -12.02 10.86 9.62
C LEU A 157 -12.98 10.78 10.82
N ASP A 158 -13.15 11.92 11.52
CA ASP A 158 -14.14 12.08 12.60
C ASP A 158 -13.99 11.08 13.77
N GLY A 159 -12.74 10.72 14.09
CA GLY A 159 -12.43 9.84 15.23
C GLY A 159 -12.45 8.34 14.89
N VAL A 160 -12.71 7.96 13.66
CA VAL A 160 -12.54 6.57 13.20
C VAL A 160 -11.05 6.27 13.10
N ASP A 161 -10.62 5.17 13.68
CA ASP A 161 -9.24 4.71 13.59
C ASP A 161 -8.83 4.44 12.13
N HIS A 162 -7.60 4.79 11.77
CA HIS A 162 -7.10 4.65 10.39
C HIS A 162 -7.13 3.20 9.91
N ASN A 163 -6.76 2.24 10.74
CA ASN A 163 -6.82 0.81 10.42
C ASN A 163 -8.26 0.37 10.16
N GLN A 164 -9.18 0.71 11.06
CA GLN A 164 -10.61 0.41 10.89
C GLN A 164 -11.15 1.04 9.59
N GLY A 165 -10.78 2.30 9.31
CA GLY A 165 -11.14 2.99 8.07
C GLY A 165 -10.62 2.25 6.84
N GLY A 166 -9.40 1.73 6.87
CA GLY A 166 -8.78 0.93 5.81
C GLY A 166 -9.52 -0.39 5.55
N VAL A 167 -9.84 -1.13 6.61
CA VAL A 167 -10.60 -2.39 6.52
C VAL A 167 -11.99 -2.16 5.95
N ILE A 168 -12.71 -1.14 6.44
CA ILE A 168 -14.04 -0.78 5.94
C ILE A 168 -13.97 -0.39 4.46
N SER A 169 -12.99 0.42 4.06
CA SER A 169 -12.83 0.84 2.65
C SER A 169 -12.55 -0.33 1.72
N THR A 170 -11.74 -1.29 2.17
CA THR A 170 -11.45 -2.53 1.43
C THR A 170 -12.71 -3.38 1.26
N ALA A 171 -13.45 -3.59 2.34
CA ALA A 171 -14.71 -4.33 2.30
C ALA A 171 -15.76 -3.62 1.42
N ALA A 172 -15.89 -2.30 1.56
CA ALA A 172 -16.82 -1.51 0.75
C ALA A 172 -16.53 -1.63 -0.74
N ARG A 173 -15.25 -1.65 -1.16
CA ARG A 173 -14.89 -1.83 -2.57
C ARG A 173 -15.37 -3.17 -3.12
N ALA A 174 -15.26 -4.24 -2.35
CA ALA A 174 -15.74 -5.56 -2.74
C ALA A 174 -17.28 -5.61 -2.79
N VAL A 175 -17.95 -5.12 -1.75
CA VAL A 175 -19.42 -5.13 -1.65
C VAL A 175 -20.05 -4.29 -2.77
N ASN A 176 -19.54 -3.09 -3.02
CA ASN A 176 -20.05 -2.20 -4.05
C ASN A 176 -19.86 -2.73 -5.48
N ALA A 177 -18.95 -3.70 -5.69
CA ALA A 177 -18.76 -4.33 -7.00
C ALA A 177 -19.73 -5.49 -7.27
N ILE A 178 -20.51 -5.97 -6.29
CA ILE A 178 -21.34 -7.17 -6.42
C ILE A 178 -22.33 -7.05 -7.57
N HIS A 179 -23.08 -5.96 -7.66
CA HIS A 179 -24.08 -5.75 -8.72
C HIS A 179 -23.46 -5.78 -10.12
N ASP A 180 -22.34 -5.08 -10.30
CA ASP A 180 -21.65 -4.98 -11.58
C ASP A 180 -21.09 -6.35 -12.02
N VAL A 181 -20.49 -7.08 -11.07
CA VAL A 181 -19.97 -8.44 -11.33
C VAL A 181 -21.12 -9.40 -11.67
N CYS A 182 -22.25 -9.33 -10.96
CA CYS A 182 -23.42 -10.18 -11.24
C CYS A 182 -24.09 -9.86 -12.59
N ALA A 183 -24.02 -8.61 -13.04
CA ALA A 183 -24.58 -8.18 -14.32
C ALA A 183 -23.64 -8.43 -15.51
N ALA A 184 -22.38 -8.72 -15.25
CA ALA A 184 -21.37 -8.94 -16.30
C ALA A 184 -21.60 -10.27 -17.04
N PRO A 185 -21.13 -10.40 -18.28
CA PRO A 185 -21.07 -11.67 -18.97
C PRO A 185 -20.23 -12.71 -18.19
N PRO A 186 -20.54 -14.02 -18.32
CA PRO A 186 -19.74 -15.06 -17.69
C PRO A 186 -18.27 -15.00 -18.12
N GLY A 187 -17.36 -15.03 -17.13
CA GLY A 187 -15.92 -14.98 -17.39
C GLY A 187 -15.13 -14.40 -16.21
N LEU A 188 -13.83 -14.22 -16.43
CA LEU A 188 -12.96 -13.52 -15.50
C LEU A 188 -13.02 -12.00 -15.79
N MET A 189 -13.25 -11.21 -14.74
CA MET A 189 -13.29 -9.76 -14.83
C MET A 189 -12.10 -9.14 -14.10
N ALA A 190 -11.44 -8.20 -14.73
CA ALA A 190 -10.44 -7.37 -14.08
C ALA A 190 -11.12 -6.11 -13.49
N VAL A 191 -10.50 -5.51 -12.49
CA VAL A 191 -11.02 -4.28 -11.86
C VAL A 191 -11.20 -3.14 -12.87
N LYS A 192 -10.36 -3.08 -13.90
CA LYS A 192 -10.44 -2.07 -14.98
C LYS A 192 -11.68 -2.23 -15.87
N ASP A 193 -12.27 -3.43 -15.91
CA ASP A 193 -13.43 -3.75 -16.75
C ASP A 193 -14.76 -3.44 -16.01
N LEU A 194 -14.69 -3.17 -14.72
CA LEU A 194 -15.83 -2.75 -13.91
C LEU A 194 -16.05 -1.25 -14.04
N PRO A 195 -17.30 -0.78 -14.04
CA PRO A 195 -17.59 0.63 -13.95
C PRO A 195 -17.05 1.21 -12.63
N THR A 196 -16.90 2.52 -12.54
CA THR A 196 -16.56 3.18 -11.28
C THR A 196 -17.66 2.89 -10.28
N ALA A 197 -17.36 2.08 -9.27
CA ALA A 197 -18.34 1.73 -8.25
C ALA A 197 -18.74 2.97 -7.45
N HIS A 198 -20.03 3.15 -7.29
CA HIS A 198 -20.60 4.14 -6.38
C HIS A 198 -20.94 3.43 -5.06
N ALA A 199 -20.72 4.10 -3.93
CA ALA A 199 -21.42 3.71 -2.73
C ALA A 199 -22.92 3.83 -3.03
N ASP A 200 -23.72 2.84 -2.68
CA ASP A 200 -25.16 3.01 -2.61
C ASP A 200 -25.40 4.04 -1.50
N ALA A 201 -25.35 5.31 -1.90
CA ALA A 201 -25.38 6.41 -0.98
C ALA A 201 -26.73 6.45 -0.31
N VAL A 202 -26.77 6.03 0.88
CA VAL A 202 -27.85 6.35 1.76
C VAL A 202 -27.44 7.62 2.49
N MET A 203 -27.78 8.72 1.91
CA MET A 203 -27.74 10.02 2.60
C MET A 203 -29.05 10.12 3.37
N TRP A 204 -29.00 9.95 4.67
CA TRP A 204 -30.09 10.18 5.62
C TRP A 204 -30.11 11.64 6.06
#